data_5b3cdc02493495f24bca70748a5ebe64
#
_entry.id   5b3cdc02493495f24bca70748a5ebe64
#
_cell.length_a   1.000
_cell.length_b   1.000
_cell.length_c   1.000
_cell.angle_alpha   90.00
_cell.angle_beta   90.00
_cell.angle_gamma   90.00
#
_symmetry.space_group_name_H-M   'P 1'
#
loop_
_entity.id
_entity.type
_entity.pdbx_description
1 polymer ?
#
loop_
_entity_poly.entity_id
_entity_poly.type
_entity_poly.pdbx_seq_one_letter_code
_entity_poly.pdbx_strand_id
1 'polypeptide(L)'
;MNGYNGGGYPPYDENRTPSVQQPYVNRESLGDKPNFVPQGIAHEYSYEPMGKKSSTAKKILTAFAAILGVGAIAVTSIVGYRIVTDRDRIFPADRNDAVGKEVADTEHIDPSAASVNRSNLPTLEQLAAPDDAMKIPDIISKMTPSVVGISCITNQGIATGSGIVLSEDGYIITNAHVIKDAQSISVVLPPYYGNGNENQDELTYTAENVGKDTQTDLAVLKIEKNDLVKAEIGKSADVQVGELAIVIGNPLGLDLANTATSGIISAKDRTITVEDITMKVFQTDASINGGNSGGALINAYGQVVGITSAKVASAEVEGLGFAIPIDDALPIVSDLMSYGYVTGRPSLGITGADVKSAYSTYYGIPQGFLVKTVTAGSGAQAAGLKENDIIIAIDDTIINGIVQLNDVKNKHKPGDTVTLTVYRSNRKINIDVVLDEATGETAVTENNDTRRSSDYYND
;
A
#
# COMPACT_ATOMS: atom_id res chain seq x y z
N MET A 1 33.31 -7.76 -64.81
CA MET A 1 34.33 -8.17 -63.82
C MET A 1 33.63 -8.17 -62.42
N ASN A 2 33.57 -9.37 -61.81
CA ASN A 2 33.23 -9.71 -60.43
C ASN A 2 31.89 -9.16 -59.89
N GLY A 3 30.78 -9.80 -59.80
CA GLY A 3 30.47 -11.18 -59.31
C GLY A 3 30.34 -11.22 -57.77
N TYR A 4 29.12 -10.86 -57.18
CA TYR A 4 28.78 -11.23 -55.81
C TYR A 4 27.46 -12.02 -55.83
N ASN A 5 27.61 -13.33 -55.49
CA ASN A 5 26.51 -14.28 -55.30
C ASN A 5 25.72 -13.95 -54.06
N GLY A 6 24.43 -13.76 -54.19
CA GLY A 6 23.45 -13.73 -53.09
C GLY A 6 23.03 -15.16 -52.74
N GLY A 7 23.38 -15.63 -51.52
CA GLY A 7 22.85 -16.85 -50.94
C GLY A 7 21.48 -16.59 -50.33
N GLY A 8 20.42 -17.12 -50.99
CA GLY A 8 19.07 -17.12 -50.46
C GLY A 8 18.88 -18.14 -49.35
N TYR A 9 18.21 -17.77 -48.28
CA TYR A 9 17.74 -18.69 -47.25
C TYR A 9 16.51 -19.47 -47.75
N PRO A 10 16.37 -20.76 -47.45
CA PRO A 10 15.18 -21.52 -47.81
C PRO A 10 13.96 -21.11 -46.94
N PRO A 11 12.72 -21.30 -47.46
CA PRO A 11 11.52 -20.92 -46.76
C PRO A 11 11.23 -21.79 -45.54
N TYR A 12 10.68 -21.20 -44.52
CA TYR A 12 10.26 -21.78 -43.25
C TYR A 12 9.03 -22.69 -43.47
N ASP A 13 9.11 -23.94 -43.06
CA ASP A 13 8.01 -24.91 -43.13
C ASP A 13 7.27 -24.98 -41.79
N GLU A 14 6.02 -24.51 -41.79
CA GLU A 14 5.15 -24.33 -40.63
C GLU A 14 4.57 -25.63 -40.03
N ASN A 15 4.97 -26.83 -40.51
CA ASN A 15 4.33 -28.06 -40.09
C ASN A 15 5.27 -29.09 -39.42
N ARG A 16 6.27 -28.67 -38.65
CA ARG A 16 7.07 -29.60 -37.82
C ARG A 16 6.86 -29.38 -36.34
N THR A 17 5.98 -30.18 -35.76
CA THR A 17 5.96 -30.43 -34.30
C THR A 17 7.16 -31.29 -33.90
N PRO A 18 7.96 -30.91 -32.91
CA PRO A 18 9.00 -31.76 -32.36
C PRO A 18 8.40 -32.82 -31.43
N SER A 19 8.49 -34.07 -31.82
CA SER A 19 8.22 -35.23 -30.97
C SER A 19 9.34 -35.40 -29.94
N VAL A 20 9.03 -35.21 -28.66
CA VAL A 20 9.91 -35.58 -27.54
C VAL A 20 9.86 -37.07 -27.37
N GLN A 21 10.91 -37.76 -27.76
CA GLN A 21 11.14 -39.19 -27.42
C GLN A 21 11.60 -39.27 -25.96
N GLN A 22 10.77 -39.87 -25.11
CA GLN A 22 11.19 -40.36 -23.80
C GLN A 22 12.03 -41.68 -23.98
N PRO A 23 13.11 -41.87 -23.25
CA PRO A 23 13.82 -43.13 -23.25
C PRO A 23 13.05 -44.20 -22.46
N TYR A 24 12.72 -45.28 -23.14
CA TYR A 24 12.15 -46.49 -22.59
C TYR A 24 13.21 -47.19 -21.71
N VAL A 25 12.93 -47.35 -20.42
CA VAL A 25 13.74 -48.23 -19.55
C VAL A 25 13.08 -49.60 -19.49
N ASN A 26 13.74 -50.60 -20.10
CA ASN A 26 13.36 -52.00 -20.07
C ASN A 26 13.75 -52.57 -18.69
N ARG A 27 12.77 -53.06 -17.96
CA ARG A 27 12.95 -53.86 -16.74
C ARG A 27 12.92 -55.33 -17.14
N GLU A 28 14.10 -55.96 -17.19
CA GLU A 28 14.25 -57.39 -16.90
C GLU A 28 15.74 -57.76 -16.92
N SER A 29 16.30 -58.06 -15.76
CA SER A 29 17.05 -59.25 -15.41
C SER A 29 17.84 -59.04 -14.12
N LEU A 30 17.47 -59.83 -13.14
CA LEU A 30 18.24 -60.11 -11.93
C LEU A 30 19.53 -60.85 -12.28
N GLY A 31 20.67 -60.38 -11.80
CA GLY A 31 21.97 -61.08 -11.91
C GLY A 31 23.00 -60.35 -11.05
N ASP A 32 23.41 -61.05 -10.03
CA ASP A 32 24.54 -60.90 -9.11
C ASP A 32 25.44 -59.69 -9.10
N LYS A 33 25.64 -59.20 -7.89
CA LYS A 33 26.59 -58.14 -7.51
C LYS A 33 28.05 -58.56 -7.71
N PRO A 34 28.92 -57.61 -8.07
CA PRO A 34 30.14 -57.44 -7.30
C PRO A 34 30.23 -56.02 -6.67
N ASN A 35 30.74 -56.00 -5.47
CA ASN A 35 31.11 -54.82 -4.72
C ASN A 35 32.08 -53.92 -5.51
N PHE A 36 31.62 -52.76 -5.96
CA PHE A 36 32.51 -51.71 -6.45
C PHE A 36 32.54 -50.61 -5.42
N VAL A 37 33.65 -50.49 -4.72
CA VAL A 37 33.97 -49.35 -3.86
C VAL A 37 34.64 -48.31 -4.75
N PRO A 38 34.04 -47.12 -4.97
CA PRO A 38 34.77 -46.06 -5.63
C PRO A 38 35.80 -45.48 -4.63
N GLN A 39 37.06 -45.62 -4.92
CA GLN A 39 38.10 -44.81 -4.35
C GLN A 39 37.95 -43.39 -4.92
N GLY A 40 37.15 -42.54 -4.28
CA GLY A 40 37.08 -41.11 -4.48
C GLY A 40 37.87 -40.40 -3.41
N ILE A 41 38.82 -39.65 -3.87
CA ILE A 41 39.73 -38.77 -3.14
C ILE A 41 38.96 -38.00 -2.06
N ALA A 42 39.10 -38.43 -0.81
CA ALA A 42 38.68 -37.67 0.35
C ALA A 42 39.69 -36.53 0.52
N HIS A 43 39.36 -35.35 0.08
CA HIS A 43 39.96 -34.15 0.64
C HIS A 43 39.42 -33.99 2.07
N GLU A 44 40.21 -34.47 3.01
CA GLU A 44 40.04 -34.20 4.41
C GLU A 44 40.24 -32.69 4.62
N TYR A 45 39.17 -31.94 4.71
CA TYR A 45 39.17 -30.59 5.26
C TYR A 45 39.36 -30.76 6.76
N SER A 46 40.60 -30.68 7.24
CA SER A 46 40.94 -30.52 8.62
C SER A 46 40.43 -29.12 9.05
N TYR A 47 39.38 -29.10 9.86
CA TYR A 47 38.87 -27.91 10.51
C TYR A 47 39.89 -27.58 11.62
N GLU A 48 40.84 -26.72 11.34
CA GLU A 48 41.63 -26.09 12.42
C GLU A 48 40.70 -25.13 13.17
N PRO A 49 40.52 -25.28 14.48
CA PRO A 49 39.74 -24.31 15.27
C PRO A 49 40.51 -22.97 15.21
N MET A 50 39.89 -21.99 14.56
CA MET A 50 40.41 -20.61 14.54
C MET A 50 40.72 -20.17 15.97
N GLY A 51 41.97 -19.91 16.21
CA GLY A 51 42.52 -19.44 17.48
C GLY A 51 41.69 -18.26 18.01
N LYS A 52 41.52 -18.20 19.33
CA LYS A 52 40.83 -17.16 20.08
C LYS A 52 41.23 -15.78 19.54
N LYS A 53 40.32 -15.14 18.79
CA LYS A 53 40.48 -13.75 18.35
C LYS A 53 40.73 -12.88 19.56
N SER A 54 41.78 -12.07 19.49
CA SER A 54 42.30 -11.24 20.56
C SER A 54 41.21 -10.37 21.22
N SER A 55 41.30 -10.18 22.51
CA SER A 55 40.42 -9.35 23.32
C SER A 55 40.26 -7.89 22.83
N THR A 56 41.19 -7.47 21.97
CA THR A 56 41.25 -6.11 21.39
C THR A 56 40.10 -5.85 20.39
N ALA A 57 39.76 -6.83 19.54
CA ALA A 57 38.63 -6.65 18.58
C ALA A 57 37.29 -6.53 19.30
N LYS A 58 37.06 -7.31 20.38
CA LYS A 58 35.86 -7.17 21.21
C LYS A 58 35.81 -5.80 21.91
N LYS A 59 36.92 -5.30 22.41
CA LYS A 59 37.00 -3.98 23.04
C LYS A 59 36.74 -2.84 22.06
N ILE A 60 37.22 -2.94 20.81
CA ILE A 60 36.98 -1.96 19.76
C ILE A 60 35.47 -1.98 19.34
N LEU A 61 34.87 -3.16 19.15
CA LEU A 61 33.48 -3.28 18.83
C LEU A 61 32.55 -2.76 19.94
N THR A 62 32.89 -3.02 21.20
CA THR A 62 32.15 -2.50 22.37
C THR A 62 32.31 -0.98 22.50
N ALA A 63 33.49 -0.43 22.21
CA ALA A 63 33.71 1.02 22.20
C ALA A 63 32.92 1.70 21.05
N PHE A 64 32.89 1.11 19.87
CA PHE A 64 32.08 1.63 18.74
C PHE A 64 30.56 1.59 19.03
N ALA A 65 30.07 0.50 19.62
CA ALA A 65 28.67 0.39 20.04
C ALA A 65 28.31 1.40 21.14
N ALA A 66 29.23 1.66 22.08
CA ALA A 66 29.06 2.67 23.13
C ALA A 66 29.04 4.10 22.55
N ILE A 67 29.90 4.41 21.57
CA ILE A 67 29.94 5.73 20.91
C ILE A 67 28.65 5.96 20.09
N LEU A 68 28.16 4.95 19.37
CA LEU A 68 26.88 5.03 18.64
C LEU A 68 25.69 5.16 19.59
N GLY A 69 25.71 4.44 20.74
CA GLY A 69 24.68 4.56 21.76
C GLY A 69 24.63 5.95 22.40
N VAL A 70 25.80 6.51 22.74
CA VAL A 70 25.88 7.87 23.30
C VAL A 70 25.50 8.93 22.26
N GLY A 71 25.87 8.73 20.99
CA GLY A 71 25.45 9.60 19.88
C GLY A 71 23.94 9.60 19.70
N ALA A 72 23.29 8.44 19.70
CA ALA A 72 21.83 8.32 19.60
C ALA A 72 21.12 8.97 20.80
N ILE A 73 21.63 8.78 22.03
CA ILE A 73 21.07 9.42 23.24
C ILE A 73 21.27 10.94 23.19
N ALA A 74 22.39 11.43 22.68
CA ALA A 74 22.63 12.86 22.55
C ALA A 74 21.69 13.51 21.53
N VAL A 75 21.47 12.89 20.38
CA VAL A 75 20.55 13.37 19.35
C VAL A 75 19.10 13.35 19.85
N THR A 76 18.65 12.25 20.48
CA THR A 76 17.31 12.18 21.07
C THR A 76 17.11 13.15 22.22
N SER A 77 18.17 13.43 23.02
CA SER A 77 18.12 14.40 24.11
C SER A 77 18.08 15.84 23.58
N ILE A 78 18.81 16.16 22.49
CA ILE A 78 18.79 17.49 21.86
C ILE A 78 17.43 17.75 21.19
N VAL A 79 16.90 16.75 20.46
CA VAL A 79 15.57 16.85 19.85
C VAL A 79 14.48 16.92 20.91
N GLY A 80 14.55 16.08 21.94
CA GLY A 80 13.63 16.13 23.08
C GLY A 80 13.71 17.43 23.87
N TYR A 81 14.92 17.98 24.06
CA TYR A 81 15.13 19.26 24.73
C TYR A 81 14.53 20.41 23.90
N ARG A 82 14.72 20.42 22.58
CA ARG A 82 14.10 21.43 21.70
C ARG A 82 12.57 21.32 21.69
N ILE A 83 12.01 20.12 21.62
CA ILE A 83 10.56 19.91 21.71
C ILE A 83 9.99 20.41 23.04
N VAL A 84 10.72 20.23 24.15
CA VAL A 84 10.27 20.70 25.48
C VAL A 84 10.47 22.21 25.66
N THR A 85 11.54 22.78 25.12
CA THR A 85 11.85 24.20 25.27
C THR A 85 11.11 25.10 24.28
N ASP A 86 10.75 24.60 23.09
CA ASP A 86 9.95 25.31 22.09
C ASP A 86 8.46 24.93 22.14
N ARG A 87 8.02 24.16 23.16
CA ARG A 87 6.62 23.76 23.33
C ARG A 87 5.62 24.93 23.30
N ASP A 88 6.02 26.06 23.89
CA ASP A 88 5.17 27.27 23.92
C ASP A 88 5.15 28.04 22.58
N ARG A 89 6.07 27.72 21.65
CA ARG A 89 6.06 28.24 20.28
C ARG A 89 5.31 27.35 19.29
N ILE A 90 5.30 26.04 19.55
CA ILE A 90 4.62 25.05 18.70
C ILE A 90 3.12 24.97 19.04
N PHE A 91 2.76 25.29 20.30
CA PHE A 91 1.38 25.31 20.77
C PHE A 91 1.13 26.59 21.57
N PRO A 92 0.70 27.72 20.97
CA PRO A 92 0.32 28.90 21.70
C PRO A 92 -0.90 28.57 22.58
N ALA A 93 -0.67 28.52 23.89
CA ALA A 93 -1.73 28.38 24.87
C ALA A 93 -2.47 29.71 24.96
N ASP A 94 -3.68 29.77 24.47
CA ASP A 94 -4.61 30.85 24.75
C ASP A 94 -4.94 30.83 26.24
N ARG A 95 -4.36 31.80 26.98
CA ARG A 95 -4.74 32.06 28.36
C ARG A 95 -6.01 32.89 28.38
N ASN A 96 -7.13 32.24 28.63
CA ASN A 96 -8.27 32.91 29.21
C ASN A 96 -8.65 32.19 30.50
N ASP A 97 -8.22 32.79 31.61
CA ASP A 97 -8.74 32.52 32.94
C ASP A 97 -10.21 32.95 33.00
N ALA A 98 -11.11 32.01 33.11
CA ALA A 98 -12.44 32.20 33.63
C ALA A 98 -12.95 30.95 34.33
N VAL A 99 -13.14 31.10 35.59
CA VAL A 99 -13.71 30.24 36.63
C VAL A 99 -14.95 29.47 36.18
N GLY A 100 -14.92 28.16 36.43
CA GLY A 100 -16.00 27.26 36.84
C GLY A 100 -17.33 27.32 36.11
N LYS A 101 -17.65 26.29 35.33
CA LYS A 101 -19.00 25.71 35.30
C LYS A 101 -18.96 24.28 34.75
N GLU A 102 -19.59 23.38 35.51
CA GLU A 102 -20.22 22.10 35.16
C GLU A 102 -19.70 21.34 33.95
N VAL A 103 -19.23 20.13 34.26
CA VAL A 103 -19.00 19.01 33.33
C VAL A 103 -20.36 18.64 32.71
N ALA A 104 -20.60 19.11 31.51
CA ALA A 104 -21.63 18.59 30.63
C ALA A 104 -20.98 17.54 29.73
N ASP A 105 -21.69 16.45 29.47
CA ASP A 105 -21.34 15.30 28.66
C ASP A 105 -20.48 15.70 27.45
N THR A 106 -19.27 15.15 27.37
CA THR A 106 -18.49 15.18 26.16
C THR A 106 -19.12 14.24 25.15
N GLU A 107 -19.95 14.79 24.27
CA GLU A 107 -20.28 14.10 23.03
C GLU A 107 -18.97 13.69 22.35
N HIS A 108 -18.86 12.40 22.11
CA HIS A 108 -17.78 11.79 21.36
C HIS A 108 -17.90 12.35 19.93
N ILE A 109 -17.13 13.41 19.60
CA ILE A 109 -17.06 13.92 18.24
C ILE A 109 -16.28 12.87 17.45
N ASP A 110 -16.99 12.10 16.63
CA ASP A 110 -16.42 11.21 15.63
C ASP A 110 -15.60 12.05 14.63
N PRO A 111 -14.27 11.89 14.55
CA PRO A 111 -13.46 12.68 13.62
C PRO A 111 -13.75 12.37 12.14
N SER A 112 -14.59 11.38 11.83
CA SER A 112 -15.06 11.07 10.47
C SER A 112 -16.20 11.97 10.00
N ALA A 113 -16.82 12.77 10.90
CA ALA A 113 -17.99 13.59 10.60
C ALA A 113 -17.68 15.08 10.32
N ALA A 114 -16.44 15.42 9.96
CA ALA A 114 -16.16 16.75 9.43
C ALA A 114 -17.02 16.95 8.16
N SER A 115 -17.92 17.93 8.19
CA SER A 115 -18.85 18.19 7.10
C SER A 115 -18.12 18.83 5.92
N VAL A 116 -17.45 18.00 5.12
CA VAL A 116 -16.88 18.45 3.84
C VAL A 116 -18.01 19.01 2.98
N ASN A 117 -17.86 20.25 2.58
CA ASN A 117 -18.83 20.88 1.68
C ASN A 117 -18.68 20.30 0.27
N ARG A 118 -19.60 19.42 -0.12
CA ARG A 118 -19.61 18.73 -1.42
C ARG A 118 -20.42 19.46 -2.49
N SER A 119 -20.78 20.74 -2.27
CA SER A 119 -21.67 21.47 -3.18
C SER A 119 -21.00 21.86 -4.51
N ASN A 120 -19.68 21.99 -4.54
CA ASN A 120 -18.89 22.40 -5.72
C ASN A 120 -17.70 21.48 -5.90
N LEU A 121 -17.96 20.23 -6.32
CA LEU A 121 -16.89 19.29 -6.61
C LEU A 121 -16.16 19.69 -7.91
N PRO A 122 -14.82 19.60 -7.96
CA PRO A 122 -14.07 19.84 -9.18
C PRO A 122 -14.37 18.76 -10.24
N THR A 123 -14.34 19.16 -11.50
CA THR A 123 -14.37 18.22 -12.60
C THR A 123 -13.00 17.61 -12.81
N LEU A 124 -12.91 16.27 -12.79
CA LEU A 124 -11.70 15.54 -13.10
C LEU A 124 -11.64 15.30 -14.60
N GLU A 125 -10.78 16.03 -15.30
CA GLU A 125 -10.64 15.96 -16.75
C GLU A 125 -9.31 15.29 -17.13
N GLN A 126 -9.39 14.30 -18.03
CA GLN A 126 -8.22 13.67 -18.64
C GLN A 126 -7.87 14.37 -19.96
N LEU A 127 -6.61 14.68 -20.12
CA LEU A 127 -6.08 15.31 -21.33
C LEU A 127 -5.50 14.25 -22.26
N ALA A 128 -5.67 14.47 -23.58
CA ALA A 128 -4.95 13.71 -24.59
C ALA A 128 -3.44 14.04 -24.51
N ALA A 129 -2.57 13.07 -24.85
CA ALA A 129 -1.15 13.32 -24.93
C ALA A 129 -0.86 14.37 -26.02
N PRO A 130 0.01 15.37 -25.74
CA PRO A 130 0.51 16.30 -26.76
C PRO A 130 1.34 15.58 -27.83
N ASP A 131 1.53 16.23 -28.99
CA ASP A 131 2.29 15.65 -30.11
C ASP A 131 3.79 15.51 -29.80
N ASP A 132 4.35 16.40 -28.96
CA ASP A 132 5.77 16.45 -28.64
C ASP A 132 6.09 16.08 -27.19
N ALA A 133 7.03 15.16 -26.96
CA ALA A 133 7.56 14.82 -25.65
C ALA A 133 8.43 15.96 -25.08
N MET A 134 8.30 16.19 -23.76
CA MET A 134 9.08 17.17 -23.00
C MET A 134 10.43 16.59 -22.54
N LYS A 135 11.40 17.47 -22.24
CA LYS A 135 12.62 17.05 -21.53
C LYS A 135 12.34 16.80 -20.06
N ILE A 136 13.05 15.84 -19.46
CA ILE A 136 12.86 15.48 -18.04
C ILE A 136 12.93 16.70 -17.09
N PRO A 137 13.90 17.64 -17.18
CA PRO A 137 13.91 18.82 -16.32
C PRO A 137 12.66 19.70 -16.46
N ASP A 138 12.13 19.82 -17.68
CA ASP A 138 10.95 20.63 -17.96
C ASP A 138 9.68 19.97 -17.38
N ILE A 139 9.60 18.63 -17.45
CA ILE A 139 8.52 17.84 -16.80
C ILE A 139 8.55 18.04 -15.29
N ILE A 140 9.73 17.90 -14.68
CA ILE A 140 9.90 18.08 -13.23
C ILE A 140 9.49 19.50 -12.82
N SER A 141 9.96 20.51 -13.53
CA SER A 141 9.64 21.92 -13.26
C SER A 141 8.13 22.18 -13.37
N LYS A 142 7.47 21.63 -14.40
CA LYS A 142 6.03 21.75 -14.64
C LYS A 142 5.22 21.09 -13.50
N MET A 143 5.62 19.90 -13.07
CA MET A 143 4.84 19.05 -12.18
C MET A 143 5.10 19.29 -10.69
N THR A 144 6.25 19.84 -10.34
CA THR A 144 6.62 20.17 -8.95
C THR A 144 5.53 20.93 -8.19
N PRO A 145 4.89 21.98 -8.72
CA PRO A 145 3.84 22.70 -8.01
C PRO A 145 2.61 21.85 -7.68
N SER A 146 2.38 20.78 -8.41
CA SER A 146 1.20 19.92 -8.27
C SER A 146 1.44 18.71 -7.37
N VAL A 147 2.65 18.53 -6.80
CA VAL A 147 2.98 17.43 -5.89
C VAL A 147 3.31 17.97 -4.52
N VAL A 148 2.59 17.49 -3.51
CA VAL A 148 2.64 17.99 -2.13
C VAL A 148 3.18 16.92 -1.19
N GLY A 149 3.73 17.35 -0.05
CA GLY A 149 4.05 16.47 1.08
C GLY A 149 2.82 16.24 1.96
N ILE A 150 2.73 15.06 2.55
CA ILE A 150 1.72 14.73 3.55
C ILE A 150 2.43 14.26 4.81
N SER A 151 2.02 14.82 5.95
CA SER A 151 2.50 14.44 7.27
C SER A 151 1.31 14.14 8.18
N CYS A 152 1.34 12.97 8.81
CA CYS A 152 0.28 12.50 9.68
C CYS A 152 0.84 12.23 11.09
N ILE A 153 0.17 12.75 12.11
CA ILE A 153 0.43 12.38 13.49
C ILE A 153 -0.39 11.13 13.80
N THR A 154 0.25 10.08 14.26
CA THR A 154 -0.37 8.82 14.65
C THR A 154 0.01 8.46 16.09
N ASN A 155 -0.65 7.45 16.68
CA ASN A 155 -0.27 6.91 17.99
C ASN A 155 1.15 6.29 18.02
N GLN A 156 1.74 6.01 16.85
CA GLN A 156 3.05 5.37 16.72
C GLN A 156 4.16 6.36 16.33
N GLY A 157 3.82 7.61 16.09
CA GLY A 157 4.73 8.66 15.64
C GLY A 157 4.24 9.38 14.39
N ILE A 158 5.16 9.95 13.63
CA ILE A 158 4.85 10.69 12.40
C ILE A 158 4.98 9.73 11.21
N ALA A 159 3.93 9.65 10.41
CA ALA A 159 3.93 9.02 9.10
C ALA A 159 4.00 10.11 8.01
N THR A 160 4.73 9.84 6.93
CA THR A 160 4.88 10.78 5.81
C THR A 160 4.63 10.11 4.47
N GLY A 161 4.21 10.90 3.50
CA GLY A 161 3.99 10.50 2.13
C GLY A 161 3.85 11.71 1.22
N SER A 162 3.32 11.49 0.04
CA SER A 162 3.09 12.51 -0.98
C SER A 162 1.62 12.56 -1.40
N GLY A 163 1.23 13.63 -2.06
CA GLY A 163 -0.08 13.78 -2.68
C GLY A 163 0.01 14.54 -4.01
N ILE A 164 -1.05 14.43 -4.81
CA ILE A 164 -1.19 15.08 -6.10
C ILE A 164 -2.39 16.03 -6.04
N VAL A 165 -2.18 17.29 -6.39
CA VAL A 165 -3.22 18.32 -6.43
C VAL A 165 -4.17 18.03 -7.59
N LEU A 166 -5.45 17.81 -7.29
CA LEU A 166 -6.50 17.55 -8.28
C LEU A 166 -7.24 18.80 -8.71
N SER A 167 -7.29 19.82 -7.83
CA SER A 167 -8.04 21.05 -8.12
C SER A 167 -7.39 22.27 -7.50
N GLU A 168 -7.69 23.41 -8.07
CA GLU A 168 -7.17 24.72 -7.62
C GLU A 168 -7.64 25.12 -6.22
N ASP A 169 -8.75 24.55 -5.76
CA ASP A 169 -9.37 24.84 -4.46
C ASP A 169 -8.97 23.85 -3.35
N GLY A 170 -8.01 22.93 -3.61
CA GLY A 170 -7.37 22.17 -2.55
C GLY A 170 -7.77 20.71 -2.41
N TYR A 171 -8.37 20.07 -3.40
CA TYR A 171 -8.52 18.61 -3.41
C TYR A 171 -7.21 17.93 -3.80
N ILE A 172 -6.83 16.91 -3.04
CA ILE A 172 -5.54 16.20 -3.16
C ILE A 172 -5.80 14.70 -3.10
N ILE A 173 -5.24 13.94 -4.05
CA ILE A 173 -5.24 12.49 -3.98
C ILE A 173 -3.94 11.97 -3.34
N THR A 174 -4.04 10.90 -2.56
CA THR A 174 -2.93 10.19 -1.96
C THR A 174 -3.26 8.71 -1.76
N ASN A 175 -2.38 7.94 -1.13
CA ASN A 175 -2.70 6.57 -0.73
C ASN A 175 -3.40 6.52 0.64
N ALA A 176 -4.31 5.55 0.80
CA ALA A 176 -5.02 5.33 2.05
C ALA A 176 -4.07 4.94 3.20
N HIS A 177 -3.00 4.19 2.92
CA HIS A 177 -2.01 3.80 3.92
C HIS A 177 -1.20 4.99 4.45
N VAL A 178 -1.03 6.07 3.68
CA VAL A 178 -0.32 7.30 4.11
C VAL A 178 -1.06 7.97 5.26
N ILE A 179 -2.40 7.96 5.23
CA ILE A 179 -3.25 8.56 6.26
C ILE A 179 -3.85 7.56 7.24
N LYS A 180 -3.33 6.31 7.23
CA LYS A 180 -3.81 5.26 8.13
C LYS A 180 -3.53 5.64 9.58
N ASP A 181 -4.53 5.47 10.45
CA ASP A 181 -4.45 5.74 11.89
C ASP A 181 -4.03 7.19 12.24
N ALA A 182 -4.20 8.13 11.29
CA ALA A 182 -3.88 9.54 11.50
C ALA A 182 -4.87 10.18 12.49
N GLN A 183 -4.32 10.84 13.52
CA GLN A 183 -5.06 11.70 14.43
C GLN A 183 -5.18 13.13 13.87
N SER A 184 -4.18 13.54 13.11
CA SER A 184 -4.18 14.78 12.34
C SER A 184 -3.40 14.60 11.05
N ILE A 185 -3.86 15.27 10.00
CA ILE A 185 -3.27 15.25 8.68
C ILE A 185 -2.87 16.66 8.31
N SER A 186 -1.64 16.83 7.86
CA SER A 186 -1.12 18.09 7.35
C SER A 186 -0.58 17.90 5.94
N VAL A 187 -0.87 18.86 5.07
CA VAL A 187 -0.33 18.95 3.72
C VAL A 187 0.72 20.05 3.69
N VAL A 188 1.89 19.75 3.20
CA VAL A 188 3.01 20.67 3.04
C VAL A 188 3.17 20.98 1.56
N LEU A 189 2.91 22.24 1.21
CA LEU A 189 3.08 22.71 -0.16
C LEU A 189 4.56 22.84 -0.52
N PRO A 190 4.95 22.62 -1.79
CA PRO A 190 6.33 22.79 -2.23
C PRO A 190 6.76 24.29 -2.16
N PRO A 191 8.08 24.56 -2.13
CA PRO A 191 8.62 25.93 -2.06
C PRO A 191 8.17 26.85 -3.20
N TYR A 192 7.62 26.31 -4.26
CA TYR A 192 7.01 27.07 -5.37
C TYR A 192 5.96 28.09 -4.88
N TYR A 193 5.20 27.76 -3.82
CA TYR A 193 4.16 28.62 -3.27
C TYR A 193 4.67 29.66 -2.27
N GLY A 194 5.97 29.66 -2.01
CA GLY A 194 6.63 30.59 -1.11
C GLY A 194 7.42 31.69 -1.85
N ASN A 195 7.91 32.66 -1.06
CA ASN A 195 8.77 33.74 -1.58
C ASN A 195 10.28 33.42 -1.40
N GLY A 196 10.59 32.17 -1.02
CA GLY A 196 11.95 31.68 -0.81
C GLY A 196 12.54 31.96 0.58
N ASN A 197 11.77 32.55 1.49
CA ASN A 197 12.14 32.83 2.88
C ASN A 197 11.15 32.24 3.90
N GLU A 198 10.14 31.49 3.45
CA GLU A 198 9.13 30.92 4.31
C GLU A 198 9.69 29.81 5.19
N ASN A 199 9.19 29.78 6.41
CA ASN A 199 9.29 28.59 7.25
C ASN A 199 8.35 27.50 6.73
N GLN A 200 8.65 26.25 6.99
CA GLN A 200 7.78 25.11 6.65
C GLN A 200 6.34 25.30 7.15
N ASP A 201 6.17 25.94 8.30
CA ASP A 201 4.86 26.20 8.91
C ASP A 201 3.96 27.07 8.02
N GLU A 202 4.53 28.03 7.26
CA GLU A 202 3.78 28.91 6.36
C GLU A 202 3.25 28.20 5.11
N LEU A 203 3.84 27.06 4.76
CA LEU A 203 3.46 26.19 3.65
C LEU A 203 2.69 24.94 4.10
N THR A 204 2.36 24.85 5.40
CA THR A 204 1.67 23.71 6.00
C THR A 204 0.20 24.03 6.26
N TYR A 205 -0.68 23.17 5.74
CA TYR A 205 -2.13 23.30 5.86
C TYR A 205 -2.71 22.07 6.53
N THR A 206 -3.64 22.27 7.47
CA THR A 206 -4.44 21.16 8.00
C THR A 206 -5.31 20.61 6.89
N ALA A 207 -5.36 19.29 6.76
CA ALA A 207 -6.15 18.61 5.75
C ALA A 207 -7.29 17.81 6.38
N GLU A 208 -8.45 17.87 5.74
CA GLU A 208 -9.59 17.02 6.05
C GLU A 208 -9.57 15.78 5.17
N ASN A 209 -9.91 14.62 5.76
CA ASN A 209 -10.12 13.40 5.00
C ASN A 209 -11.51 13.41 4.36
N VAL A 210 -11.58 13.62 3.04
CA VAL A 210 -12.83 13.63 2.26
C VAL A 210 -13.41 12.23 2.14
N GLY A 211 -12.52 11.25 1.94
CA GLY A 211 -12.85 9.84 1.83
C GLY A 211 -11.62 9.00 1.58
N LYS A 212 -11.65 7.75 2.00
CA LYS A 212 -10.57 6.79 1.78
C LYS A 212 -11.11 5.41 1.46
N ASP A 213 -10.35 4.68 0.67
CA ASP A 213 -10.63 3.31 0.31
C ASP A 213 -9.41 2.43 0.52
N THR A 214 -9.49 1.55 1.49
CA THR A 214 -8.39 0.64 1.83
C THR A 214 -8.22 -0.49 0.81
N GLN A 215 -9.25 -0.82 0.02
CA GLN A 215 -9.16 -1.88 -0.99
C GLN A 215 -8.38 -1.47 -2.23
N THR A 216 -8.43 -0.18 -2.60
CA THR A 216 -7.64 0.37 -3.71
C THR A 216 -6.42 1.16 -3.24
N ASP A 217 -6.24 1.30 -1.93
CA ASP A 217 -5.19 2.10 -1.33
C ASP A 217 -5.21 3.58 -1.79
N LEU A 218 -6.41 4.15 -1.95
CA LEU A 218 -6.62 5.55 -2.37
C LEU A 218 -7.30 6.36 -1.27
N ALA A 219 -6.96 7.65 -1.19
CA ALA A 219 -7.63 8.61 -0.34
C ALA A 219 -7.68 9.99 -1.00
N VAL A 220 -8.68 10.77 -0.63
CA VAL A 220 -8.83 12.16 -1.05
C VAL A 220 -8.81 13.05 0.18
N LEU A 221 -7.99 14.09 0.12
CA LEU A 221 -7.86 15.11 1.15
C LEU A 221 -8.35 16.44 0.63
N LYS A 222 -8.75 17.32 1.54
CA LYS A 222 -9.11 18.73 1.25
C LYS A 222 -8.34 19.66 2.18
N ILE A 223 -7.73 20.68 1.61
CA ILE A 223 -7.14 21.82 2.35
C ILE A 223 -7.82 23.10 1.96
N GLU A 224 -7.87 24.05 2.89
CA GLU A 224 -8.41 25.40 2.65
C GLU A 224 -7.34 26.30 2.04
N LYS A 225 -7.08 26.11 0.74
CA LYS A 225 -6.14 26.90 -0.05
C LYS A 225 -6.62 26.97 -1.49
N ASN A 226 -6.69 28.18 -2.02
CA ASN A 226 -7.00 28.45 -3.42
C ASN A 226 -5.73 28.71 -4.23
N ASP A 227 -5.89 28.80 -5.53
CA ASP A 227 -4.82 29.08 -6.50
C ASP A 227 -3.71 28.02 -6.52
N LEU A 228 -4.09 26.76 -6.24
CA LEU A 228 -3.18 25.64 -6.42
C LEU A 228 -3.03 25.27 -7.89
N VAL A 229 -1.83 24.85 -8.28
CA VAL A 229 -1.57 24.32 -9.62
C VAL A 229 -2.05 22.87 -9.64
N LYS A 230 -3.17 22.61 -10.30
CA LYS A 230 -3.68 21.24 -10.48
C LYS A 230 -2.79 20.44 -11.43
N ALA A 231 -2.62 19.17 -11.17
CA ALA A 231 -1.92 18.25 -12.02
C ALA A 231 -2.69 18.02 -13.33
N GLU A 232 -1.97 17.93 -14.44
CA GLU A 232 -2.53 17.44 -15.69
C GLU A 232 -2.63 15.90 -15.62
N ILE A 233 -3.84 15.39 -15.83
CA ILE A 233 -4.14 13.97 -15.77
C ILE A 233 -4.13 13.38 -17.18
N GLY A 234 -3.25 12.40 -17.42
CA GLY A 234 -3.17 11.65 -18.67
C GLY A 234 -4.09 10.43 -18.68
N LYS A 235 -3.88 9.54 -19.65
CA LYS A 235 -4.59 8.28 -19.79
C LYS A 235 -3.62 7.11 -19.57
N SER A 236 -3.84 6.34 -18.55
CA SER A 236 -3.02 5.16 -18.26
C SER A 236 -3.23 4.01 -19.25
N ALA A 237 -4.40 3.97 -19.90
CA ALA A 237 -4.69 2.99 -20.95
C ALA A 237 -3.73 3.12 -22.15
N ASP A 238 -3.33 4.35 -22.50
CA ASP A 238 -2.49 4.64 -23.66
C ASP A 238 -0.99 4.36 -23.40
N VAL A 239 -0.58 4.24 -22.12
CA VAL A 239 0.82 3.99 -21.72
C VAL A 239 1.31 2.64 -22.25
N GLN A 240 2.56 2.60 -22.75
CA GLN A 240 3.19 1.38 -23.25
C GLN A 240 4.41 1.00 -22.42
N VAL A 241 4.71 -0.30 -22.38
CA VAL A 241 5.95 -0.82 -21.76
C VAL A 241 7.16 -0.27 -22.50
N GLY A 242 8.13 0.25 -21.76
CA GLY A 242 9.32 0.91 -22.29
C GLY A 242 9.22 2.43 -22.35
N GLU A 243 8.04 3.03 -22.16
CA GLU A 243 7.89 4.49 -22.08
C GLU A 243 8.54 5.07 -20.84
N LEU A 244 8.95 6.33 -20.95
CA LEU A 244 9.51 7.10 -19.84
C LEU A 244 8.54 7.18 -18.68
N ALA A 245 9.04 6.86 -17.49
CA ALA A 245 8.36 6.96 -16.22
C ALA A 245 9.12 7.91 -15.30
N ILE A 246 8.51 9.02 -14.91
CA ILE A 246 9.07 9.95 -13.93
C ILE A 246 8.22 9.86 -12.67
N VAL A 247 8.85 9.64 -11.53
CA VAL A 247 8.20 9.65 -10.23
C VAL A 247 8.58 10.93 -9.52
N ILE A 248 7.58 11.69 -9.08
CA ILE A 248 7.79 12.86 -8.21
C ILE A 248 7.05 12.63 -6.91
N GLY A 249 7.77 12.82 -5.81
CA GLY A 249 7.23 12.80 -4.47
C GLY A 249 7.79 13.96 -3.65
N ASN A 250 7.16 14.22 -2.52
CA ASN A 250 7.58 15.25 -1.58
C ASN A 250 7.76 14.66 -0.16
N PRO A 251 8.71 13.71 -0.01
CA PRO A 251 8.96 13.06 1.26
C PRO A 251 9.54 14.06 2.26
N LEU A 252 9.13 13.97 3.52
CA LEU A 252 9.69 14.74 4.65
C LEU A 252 9.58 16.28 4.54
N GLY A 253 8.59 16.78 3.81
CA GLY A 253 8.38 18.23 3.69
C GLY A 253 9.50 18.94 2.92
N LEU A 254 9.95 20.10 3.40
CA LEU A 254 10.91 20.95 2.67
C LEU A 254 12.32 20.34 2.56
N ASP A 255 12.73 19.46 3.47
CA ASP A 255 14.11 18.91 3.49
C ASP A 255 14.41 18.03 2.28
N LEU A 256 13.41 17.30 1.77
CA LEU A 256 13.53 16.44 0.59
C LEU A 256 12.40 16.73 -0.42
N ALA A 257 11.89 17.97 -0.39
CA ALA A 257 10.85 18.40 -1.32
C ALA A 257 11.27 18.15 -2.78
N ASN A 258 10.29 17.73 -3.60
CA ASN A 258 10.48 17.54 -5.04
C ASN A 258 11.51 16.46 -5.41
N THR A 259 11.64 15.42 -4.59
CA THR A 259 12.45 14.27 -4.98
C THR A 259 11.87 13.65 -6.25
N ALA A 260 12.68 13.66 -7.31
CA ALA A 260 12.32 13.07 -8.59
C ALA A 260 13.23 11.89 -8.90
N THR A 261 12.62 10.79 -9.36
CA THR A 261 13.33 9.63 -9.92
C THR A 261 12.80 9.35 -11.32
N SER A 262 13.59 8.67 -12.14
CA SER A 262 13.18 8.34 -13.51
C SER A 262 13.58 6.91 -13.85
N GLY A 263 12.80 6.31 -14.71
CA GLY A 263 12.96 4.98 -15.25
C GLY A 263 12.02 4.78 -16.43
N ILE A 264 11.55 3.56 -16.61
CA ILE A 264 10.59 3.20 -17.64
C ILE A 264 9.38 2.48 -17.03
N ILE A 265 8.30 2.38 -17.77
CA ILE A 265 7.23 1.43 -17.48
C ILE A 265 7.76 0.03 -17.81
N SER A 266 8.06 -0.75 -16.78
CA SER A 266 8.63 -2.11 -16.93
C SER A 266 7.57 -3.15 -17.25
N ALA A 267 6.33 -2.96 -16.77
CA ALA A 267 5.17 -3.80 -17.10
C ALA A 267 3.85 -3.06 -16.84
N LYS A 268 2.79 -3.52 -17.53
CA LYS A 268 1.38 -3.12 -17.33
C LYS A 268 0.57 -4.29 -16.76
N ASP A 269 -0.58 -3.97 -16.20
CA ASP A 269 -1.60 -4.95 -15.76
C ASP A 269 -1.04 -6.06 -14.83
N ARG A 270 -0.01 -5.74 -14.03
CA ARG A 270 0.46 -6.65 -13.00
C ARG A 270 -0.60 -6.77 -11.91
N THR A 271 -1.13 -7.98 -11.73
CA THR A 271 -1.95 -8.29 -10.58
C THR A 271 -1.05 -8.65 -9.42
N ILE A 272 -1.11 -7.89 -8.35
CA ILE A 272 -0.33 -8.11 -7.15
C ILE A 272 -1.26 -8.19 -5.95
N THR A 273 -0.88 -9.03 -4.98
CA THR A 273 -1.57 -9.11 -3.70
C THR A 273 -0.58 -8.70 -2.62
N VAL A 274 -0.93 -7.65 -1.87
CA VAL A 274 -0.15 -7.14 -0.75
C VAL A 274 -1.05 -7.13 0.47
N GLU A 275 -0.63 -7.80 1.54
CA GLU A 275 -1.52 -8.08 2.67
C GLU A 275 -2.78 -8.78 2.15
N ASP A 276 -3.95 -8.15 2.27
CA ASP A 276 -5.24 -8.71 1.87
C ASP A 276 -5.86 -7.99 0.65
N ILE A 277 -5.05 -7.19 -0.05
CA ILE A 277 -5.49 -6.35 -1.17
C ILE A 277 -4.90 -6.89 -2.47
N THR A 278 -5.77 -7.22 -3.41
CA THR A 278 -5.40 -7.58 -4.79
C THR A 278 -5.72 -6.42 -5.71
N MET A 279 -4.70 -5.89 -6.40
CA MET A 279 -4.86 -4.75 -7.31
C MET A 279 -4.04 -4.90 -8.59
N LYS A 280 -4.49 -4.23 -9.65
CA LYS A 280 -3.71 -4.06 -10.88
C LYS A 280 -2.82 -2.85 -10.75
N VAL A 281 -1.57 -2.98 -11.17
CA VAL A 281 -0.58 -1.90 -11.07
C VAL A 281 0.31 -1.83 -12.30
N PHE A 282 0.87 -0.66 -12.54
CA PHE A 282 2.08 -0.49 -13.34
C PHE A 282 3.29 -0.91 -12.54
N GLN A 283 4.26 -1.52 -13.22
CA GLN A 283 5.60 -1.75 -12.69
C GLN A 283 6.56 -0.78 -13.36
N THR A 284 7.46 -0.18 -12.58
CA THR A 284 8.52 0.72 -13.06
C THR A 284 9.84 0.40 -12.35
N ASP A 285 10.96 0.69 -12.99
CA ASP A 285 12.28 0.66 -12.37
C ASP A 285 12.72 2.05 -11.83
N ALA A 286 11.88 3.08 -12.00
CA ALA A 286 12.02 4.33 -11.26
C ALA A 286 11.91 4.04 -9.76
N SER A 287 12.85 4.57 -8.96
CA SER A 287 12.90 4.29 -7.52
C SER A 287 11.66 4.79 -6.80
N ILE A 288 10.92 3.88 -6.17
CA ILE A 288 9.78 4.15 -5.29
C ILE A 288 10.15 3.76 -3.86
N ASN A 289 10.05 4.72 -2.95
CA ASN A 289 10.41 4.59 -1.54
C ASN A 289 9.28 5.13 -0.65
N GLY A 290 9.33 4.89 0.64
CA GLY A 290 8.28 5.27 1.59
C GLY A 290 7.82 6.73 1.52
N GLY A 291 8.67 7.65 1.11
CA GLY A 291 8.32 9.08 1.03
C GLY A 291 7.61 9.52 -0.24
N ASN A 292 7.70 8.77 -1.34
CA ASN A 292 6.99 9.12 -2.58
C ASN A 292 5.67 8.34 -2.79
N SER A 293 5.23 7.55 -1.81
CA SER A 293 3.87 6.97 -1.77
C SER A 293 2.81 8.04 -1.85
N GLY A 294 1.83 7.88 -2.74
CA GLY A 294 0.78 8.86 -3.02
C GLY A 294 1.20 9.96 -3.97
N GLY A 295 2.49 9.97 -4.40
CA GLY A 295 3.02 10.88 -5.40
C GLY A 295 2.68 10.47 -6.84
N ALA A 296 3.19 11.23 -7.79
CA ALA A 296 2.84 11.11 -9.20
C ALA A 296 3.80 10.21 -9.97
N LEU A 297 3.25 9.27 -10.75
CA LEU A 297 3.91 8.65 -11.89
C LEU A 297 3.51 9.43 -13.15
N ILE A 298 4.50 9.96 -13.86
CA ILE A 298 4.33 10.98 -14.90
C ILE A 298 4.92 10.46 -16.21
N ASN A 299 4.22 10.68 -17.31
CA ASN A 299 4.66 10.33 -18.67
C ASN A 299 5.59 11.40 -19.30
N ALA A 300 6.07 11.13 -20.51
CA ALA A 300 6.95 12.04 -21.27
C ALA A 300 6.30 13.39 -21.65
N TYR A 301 5.02 13.57 -21.39
CA TYR A 301 4.25 14.78 -21.71
C TYR A 301 3.93 15.63 -20.48
N GLY A 302 4.45 15.23 -19.31
CA GLY A 302 4.17 15.91 -18.04
C GLY A 302 2.74 15.72 -17.56
N GLN A 303 2.17 14.54 -17.81
CA GLN A 303 0.83 14.15 -17.35
C GLN A 303 0.93 13.00 -16.36
N VAL A 304 0.09 13.02 -15.32
CA VAL A 304 -0.01 11.95 -14.34
C VAL A 304 -0.73 10.76 -14.97
N VAL A 305 -0.06 9.62 -15.02
CA VAL A 305 -0.60 8.35 -15.52
C VAL A 305 -0.74 7.29 -14.44
N GLY A 306 -0.27 7.57 -13.21
CA GLY A 306 -0.42 6.67 -12.08
C GLY A 306 -0.11 7.33 -10.75
N ILE A 307 -0.47 6.66 -9.66
CA ILE A 307 -0.23 7.07 -8.28
C ILE A 307 0.73 6.06 -7.66
N THR A 308 1.90 6.51 -7.23
CA THR A 308 2.95 5.64 -6.69
C THR A 308 2.55 5.06 -5.32
N SER A 309 2.89 3.78 -5.08
CA SER A 309 2.63 3.11 -3.81
C SER A 309 3.83 2.26 -3.39
N ALA A 310 4.53 2.70 -2.35
CA ALA A 310 5.65 1.97 -1.77
C ALA A 310 5.19 0.77 -0.91
N LYS A 311 3.93 0.72 -0.48
CA LYS A 311 3.36 -0.43 0.24
C LYS A 311 3.45 -1.72 -0.58
N VAL A 312 3.39 -1.57 -1.89
CA VAL A 312 3.43 -2.64 -2.88
C VAL A 312 4.86 -3.08 -3.21
N ALA A 313 5.84 -2.18 -3.05
CA ALA A 313 7.24 -2.47 -3.29
C ALA A 313 7.78 -3.38 -2.17
N SER A 314 8.36 -4.52 -2.53
CA SER A 314 9.11 -5.33 -1.57
C SER A 314 10.38 -4.56 -1.19
N ALA A 315 10.55 -4.29 0.10
CA ALA A 315 11.74 -3.59 0.63
C ALA A 315 13.07 -4.34 0.35
N GLU A 316 12.98 -5.57 -0.13
CA GLU A 316 14.15 -6.44 -0.36
C GLU A 316 14.60 -6.49 -1.84
N VAL A 317 13.85 -5.88 -2.77
CA VAL A 317 14.14 -5.96 -4.21
C VAL A 317 14.21 -4.57 -4.82
N GLU A 318 15.43 -4.12 -5.13
CA GLU A 318 15.65 -2.86 -5.87
C GLU A 318 15.14 -2.95 -7.32
N GLY A 319 14.63 -1.84 -7.86
CA GLY A 319 14.14 -1.77 -9.25
C GLY A 319 12.75 -2.34 -9.49
N LEU A 320 11.99 -2.62 -8.42
CA LEU A 320 10.58 -2.99 -8.49
C LEU A 320 9.71 -1.93 -7.83
N GLY A 321 9.38 -0.88 -8.56
CA GLY A 321 8.42 0.13 -8.18
C GLY A 321 7.03 -0.18 -8.74
N PHE A 322 5.98 0.26 -8.06
CA PHE A 322 4.60 0.05 -8.49
C PHE A 322 3.77 1.32 -8.37
N ALA A 323 2.84 1.50 -9.31
CA ALA A 323 1.90 2.61 -9.29
C ALA A 323 0.50 2.14 -9.70
N ILE A 324 -0.52 2.69 -9.06
CA ILE A 324 -1.94 2.47 -9.38
C ILE A 324 -2.23 3.25 -10.66
N PRO A 325 -2.74 2.62 -11.74
CA PRO A 325 -3.09 3.31 -12.98
C PRO A 325 -4.13 4.41 -12.73
N ILE A 326 -3.95 5.57 -13.37
CA ILE A 326 -4.84 6.71 -13.11
C ILE A 326 -6.27 6.46 -13.59
N ASP A 327 -6.47 5.71 -14.68
CA ASP A 327 -7.82 5.39 -15.19
C ASP A 327 -8.60 4.50 -14.19
N ASP A 328 -7.90 3.63 -13.44
CA ASP A 328 -8.51 2.82 -12.39
C ASP A 328 -8.78 3.66 -11.13
N ALA A 329 -7.96 4.68 -10.87
CA ALA A 329 -8.08 5.54 -9.71
C ALA A 329 -9.20 6.59 -9.82
N LEU A 330 -9.40 7.20 -10.99
CA LEU A 330 -10.34 8.33 -11.15
C LEU A 330 -11.79 8.02 -10.77
N PRO A 331 -12.39 6.87 -11.13
CA PRO A 331 -13.75 6.53 -10.69
C PRO A 331 -13.85 6.44 -9.17
N ILE A 332 -12.84 5.85 -8.53
CA ILE A 332 -12.74 5.73 -7.07
C ILE A 332 -12.65 7.10 -6.42
N VAL A 333 -11.76 7.97 -6.94
CA VAL A 333 -11.59 9.35 -6.49
C VAL A 333 -12.89 10.13 -6.60
N SER A 334 -13.61 10.00 -7.72
CA SER A 334 -14.91 10.64 -7.94
C SER A 334 -15.94 10.21 -6.89
N ASP A 335 -15.98 8.93 -6.55
CA ASP A 335 -16.88 8.39 -5.53
C ASP A 335 -16.48 8.91 -4.14
N LEU A 336 -15.18 8.88 -3.80
CA LEU A 336 -14.69 9.39 -2.53
C LEU A 336 -15.00 10.89 -2.35
N MET A 337 -14.88 11.68 -3.41
CA MET A 337 -15.24 13.10 -3.38
C MET A 337 -16.74 13.31 -3.21
N SER A 338 -17.55 12.52 -3.90
CA SER A 338 -19.00 12.69 -3.93
C SER A 338 -19.71 12.14 -2.69
N TYR A 339 -19.28 10.97 -2.23
CA TYR A 339 -19.99 10.19 -1.20
C TYR A 339 -19.15 9.94 0.05
N GLY A 340 -17.83 10.10 -0.01
CA GLY A 340 -16.88 9.75 1.06
C GLY A 340 -16.48 8.27 1.07
N TYR A 341 -17.10 7.45 0.23
CA TYR A 341 -16.83 6.01 0.08
C TYR A 341 -17.05 5.58 -1.38
N VAL A 342 -16.59 4.37 -1.74
CA VAL A 342 -16.76 3.82 -3.10
C VAL A 342 -18.12 3.15 -3.21
N THR A 343 -18.96 3.64 -4.11
CA THR A 343 -20.34 3.15 -4.29
C THR A 343 -20.39 1.79 -4.99
N GLY A 344 -21.52 1.09 -4.82
CA GLY A 344 -21.78 -0.18 -5.50
C GLY A 344 -20.91 -1.36 -5.04
N ARG A 345 -20.16 -1.23 -3.96
CA ARG A 345 -19.38 -2.35 -3.39
C ARG A 345 -20.22 -3.19 -2.44
N PRO A 346 -20.21 -4.51 -2.61
CA PRO A 346 -20.91 -5.40 -1.70
C PRO A 346 -20.18 -5.55 -0.35
N SER A 347 -20.93 -5.61 0.73
CA SER A 347 -20.44 -5.82 2.09
C SER A 347 -21.21 -6.93 2.79
N LEU A 348 -20.52 -7.74 3.59
CA LEU A 348 -21.14 -8.67 4.53
C LEU A 348 -21.48 -8.01 5.88
N GLY A 349 -20.86 -6.86 6.18
CA GLY A 349 -21.04 -6.22 7.49
C GLY A 349 -20.39 -7.00 8.63
N ILE A 350 -19.17 -7.51 8.43
CA ILE A 350 -18.42 -8.28 9.44
C ILE A 350 -16.98 -7.79 9.54
N THR A 351 -16.36 -8.02 10.72
CA THR A 351 -14.91 -7.96 10.89
C THR A 351 -14.39 -9.30 11.33
N GLY A 352 -13.10 -9.57 11.11
CA GLY A 352 -12.57 -10.87 11.50
C GLY A 352 -11.08 -11.00 11.26
N ALA A 353 -10.61 -12.24 11.25
CA ALA A 353 -9.22 -12.59 10.98
C ALA A 353 -9.12 -13.98 10.33
N ASP A 354 -8.04 -14.20 9.60
CA ASP A 354 -7.76 -15.49 8.99
C ASP A 354 -7.40 -16.55 10.01
N VAL A 355 -8.01 -17.74 9.87
CA VAL A 355 -7.59 -18.95 10.59
C VAL A 355 -6.42 -19.56 9.82
N LYS A 356 -5.20 -19.21 10.21
CA LYS A 356 -3.97 -19.71 9.57
C LYS A 356 -3.78 -21.21 9.78
N SER A 357 -3.08 -21.86 8.84
CA SER A 357 -2.85 -23.32 8.82
C SER A 357 -2.32 -23.88 10.15
N ALA A 358 -1.42 -23.17 10.83
CA ALA A 358 -0.87 -23.59 12.12
C ALA A 358 -1.97 -23.68 13.22
N TYR A 359 -2.85 -22.67 13.29
CA TYR A 359 -3.98 -22.67 14.24
C TYR A 359 -5.01 -23.74 13.87
N SER A 360 -5.34 -23.85 12.57
CA SER A 360 -6.24 -24.90 12.06
C SER A 360 -5.78 -26.29 12.50
N THR A 361 -4.51 -26.61 12.34
CA THR A 361 -3.92 -27.90 12.71
C THR A 361 -3.91 -28.09 14.23
N TYR A 362 -3.52 -27.07 14.99
CA TYR A 362 -3.39 -27.18 16.45
C TYR A 362 -4.74 -27.37 17.15
N TYR A 363 -5.76 -26.63 16.72
CA TYR A 363 -7.08 -26.66 17.35
C TYR A 363 -8.07 -27.62 16.68
N GLY A 364 -7.71 -28.27 15.58
CA GLY A 364 -8.60 -29.18 14.84
C GLY A 364 -9.80 -28.46 14.20
N ILE A 365 -9.67 -27.18 13.86
CA ILE A 365 -10.71 -26.36 13.22
C ILE A 365 -10.35 -26.10 11.74
N PRO A 366 -11.32 -25.85 10.85
CA PRO A 366 -11.02 -25.56 9.45
C PRO A 366 -10.28 -24.23 9.27
N GLN A 367 -9.49 -24.11 8.20
CA GLN A 367 -9.04 -22.82 7.70
C GLN A 367 -10.24 -22.04 7.18
N GLY A 368 -10.16 -20.71 7.16
CA GLY A 368 -11.21 -19.83 6.71
C GLY A 368 -11.11 -18.46 7.37
N PHE A 369 -12.18 -17.69 7.34
CA PHE A 369 -12.27 -16.37 7.96
C PHE A 369 -13.10 -16.43 9.25
N LEU A 370 -12.44 -16.20 10.39
CA LEU A 370 -13.08 -16.15 11.72
C LEU A 370 -13.77 -14.81 11.91
N VAL A 371 -15.07 -14.81 12.09
CA VAL A 371 -15.89 -13.64 12.38
C VAL A 371 -15.62 -13.17 13.82
N LYS A 372 -15.11 -11.95 13.99
CA LYS A 372 -14.90 -11.30 15.29
C LYS A 372 -16.08 -10.44 15.69
N THR A 373 -16.65 -9.67 14.74
CA THR A 373 -17.85 -8.87 14.98
C THR A 373 -18.82 -8.98 13.82
N VAL A 374 -20.09 -8.76 14.10
CA VAL A 374 -21.15 -8.62 13.10
C VAL A 374 -21.78 -7.26 13.29
N THR A 375 -21.77 -6.42 12.22
CA THR A 375 -22.31 -5.06 12.25
C THR A 375 -23.83 -5.09 12.50
N ALA A 376 -24.28 -4.27 13.41
CA ALA A 376 -25.70 -4.13 13.71
C ALA A 376 -26.46 -3.62 12.49
N GLY A 377 -27.60 -4.25 12.17
CA GLY A 377 -28.43 -3.92 11.01
C GLY A 377 -27.93 -4.48 9.67
N SER A 378 -26.79 -5.18 9.64
CA SER A 378 -26.26 -5.78 8.41
C SER A 378 -27.03 -7.00 7.94
N GLY A 379 -26.89 -7.33 6.66
CA GLY A 379 -27.42 -8.55 6.08
C GLY A 379 -26.88 -9.80 6.77
N ALA A 380 -25.60 -9.81 7.21
CA ALA A 380 -25.04 -10.90 7.99
C ALA A 380 -25.75 -11.06 9.35
N GLN A 381 -26.06 -9.97 10.06
CA GLN A 381 -26.82 -10.03 11.31
C GLN A 381 -28.24 -10.56 11.05
N ALA A 382 -28.91 -10.04 10.03
CA ALA A 382 -30.27 -10.49 9.67
C ALA A 382 -30.32 -11.96 9.29
N ALA A 383 -29.29 -12.48 8.64
CA ALA A 383 -29.11 -13.88 8.29
C ALA A 383 -28.73 -14.78 9.46
N GLY A 384 -28.38 -14.23 10.63
CA GLY A 384 -28.01 -14.98 11.84
C GLY A 384 -26.55 -15.45 11.86
N LEU A 385 -25.67 -14.80 11.14
CA LEU A 385 -24.21 -14.97 11.32
C LEU A 385 -23.82 -14.46 12.71
N LYS A 386 -22.84 -15.08 13.34
CA LYS A 386 -22.47 -14.81 14.73
C LYS A 386 -20.97 -14.68 14.89
N GLU A 387 -20.58 -14.00 15.96
CA GLU A 387 -19.19 -14.02 16.42
C GLU A 387 -18.72 -15.45 16.66
N ASN A 388 -17.46 -15.72 16.35
CA ASN A 388 -16.79 -17.01 16.39
C ASN A 388 -17.25 -18.02 15.33
N ASP A 389 -18.05 -17.63 14.35
CA ASP A 389 -18.23 -18.41 13.14
C ASP A 389 -16.95 -18.40 12.32
N ILE A 390 -16.62 -19.52 11.68
CA ILE A 390 -15.54 -19.56 10.70
C ILE A 390 -16.19 -19.73 9.32
N ILE A 391 -16.08 -18.72 8.45
CA ILE A 391 -16.56 -18.82 7.08
C ILE A 391 -15.52 -19.64 6.31
N ILE A 392 -15.95 -20.75 5.73
CA ILE A 392 -15.09 -21.71 5.03
C ILE A 392 -15.41 -21.84 3.55
N ALA A 393 -16.55 -21.32 3.11
CA ALA A 393 -16.90 -21.17 1.69
C ALA A 393 -17.90 -20.04 1.53
N ILE A 394 -17.91 -19.44 0.35
CA ILE A 394 -18.91 -18.51 -0.15
C ILE A 394 -19.38 -19.05 -1.51
N ASP A 395 -20.67 -19.26 -1.65
CA ASP A 395 -21.30 -20.04 -2.71
C ASP A 395 -20.60 -21.41 -2.82
N ASP A 396 -20.16 -21.81 -4.00
CA ASP A 396 -19.44 -23.08 -4.19
C ASP A 396 -17.90 -22.94 -4.06
N THR A 397 -17.40 -21.76 -3.66
CA THR A 397 -15.96 -21.49 -3.59
C THR A 397 -15.44 -21.63 -2.16
N ILE A 398 -14.52 -22.57 -1.95
CA ILE A 398 -13.81 -22.74 -0.67
C ILE A 398 -12.88 -21.54 -0.46
N ILE A 399 -12.89 -20.98 0.75
CA ILE A 399 -12.02 -19.89 1.15
C ILE A 399 -11.10 -20.31 2.29
N ASN A 400 -9.89 -19.79 2.30
CA ASN A 400 -8.89 -20.02 3.34
C ASN A 400 -8.61 -18.75 4.16
N GLY A 401 -9.26 -17.63 3.81
CA GLY A 401 -9.09 -16.34 4.47
C GLY A 401 -9.80 -15.21 3.72
N ILE A 402 -9.48 -13.98 4.14
CA ILE A 402 -10.16 -12.75 3.69
C ILE A 402 -9.95 -12.47 2.20
N VAL A 403 -8.79 -12.79 1.64
CA VAL A 403 -8.48 -12.53 0.22
C VAL A 403 -9.50 -13.26 -0.67
N GLN A 404 -9.64 -14.58 -0.51
CA GLN A 404 -10.59 -15.36 -1.30
C GLN A 404 -12.05 -14.98 -1.01
N LEU A 405 -12.36 -14.64 0.25
CA LEU A 405 -13.70 -14.15 0.61
C LEU A 405 -14.04 -12.88 -0.17
N ASN A 406 -13.12 -11.92 -0.20
CA ASN A 406 -13.30 -10.69 -0.96
C ASN A 406 -13.32 -10.91 -2.47
N ASP A 407 -12.48 -11.80 -3.01
CA ASP A 407 -12.44 -12.11 -4.44
C ASP A 407 -13.77 -12.66 -4.96
N VAL A 408 -14.48 -13.45 -4.14
CA VAL A 408 -15.81 -13.97 -4.51
C VAL A 408 -16.87 -12.90 -4.26
N LYS A 409 -16.91 -12.32 -3.06
CA LYS A 409 -17.88 -11.29 -2.67
C LYS A 409 -17.90 -10.12 -3.67
N ASN A 410 -16.75 -9.65 -4.11
CA ASN A 410 -16.63 -8.50 -5.01
C ASN A 410 -17.11 -8.78 -6.47
N LYS A 411 -17.47 -10.02 -6.79
CA LYS A 411 -18.14 -10.34 -8.08
C LYS A 411 -19.65 -10.10 -8.03
N HIS A 412 -20.20 -9.90 -6.85
CA HIS A 412 -21.60 -9.60 -6.60
C HIS A 412 -21.84 -8.10 -6.48
N LYS A 413 -23.10 -7.72 -6.32
CA LYS A 413 -23.54 -6.34 -6.10
C LYS A 413 -24.27 -6.25 -4.75
N PRO A 414 -24.38 -5.05 -4.18
CA PRO A 414 -25.30 -4.82 -3.07
C PRO A 414 -26.71 -5.29 -3.43
N GLY A 415 -27.36 -6.00 -2.51
CA GLY A 415 -28.67 -6.62 -2.70
C GLY A 415 -28.63 -8.06 -3.23
N ASP A 416 -27.52 -8.55 -3.76
CA ASP A 416 -27.37 -9.96 -4.12
C ASP A 416 -27.33 -10.84 -2.87
N THR A 417 -27.80 -12.07 -3.01
CA THR A 417 -27.74 -13.08 -1.95
C THR A 417 -26.60 -14.05 -2.22
N VAL A 418 -25.74 -14.27 -1.23
CA VAL A 418 -24.67 -15.26 -1.26
C VAL A 418 -24.91 -16.32 -0.18
N THR A 419 -24.53 -17.57 -0.45
CA THR A 419 -24.60 -18.66 0.53
C THR A 419 -23.25 -18.83 1.19
N LEU A 420 -23.15 -18.51 2.49
CA LEU A 420 -21.96 -18.78 3.31
C LEU A 420 -22.03 -20.18 3.91
N THR A 421 -21.00 -21.01 3.68
CA THR A 421 -20.79 -22.21 4.51
C THR A 421 -19.95 -21.81 5.70
N VAL A 422 -20.51 -21.90 6.91
CA VAL A 422 -19.83 -21.56 8.16
C VAL A 422 -19.63 -22.80 9.04
N TYR A 423 -18.52 -22.82 9.76
CA TYR A 423 -18.23 -23.79 10.79
C TYR A 423 -18.56 -23.18 12.16
N ARG A 424 -19.57 -23.72 12.83
CA ARG A 424 -20.09 -23.29 14.12
C ARG A 424 -20.31 -24.49 14.99
N SER A 425 -19.75 -24.53 16.21
CA SER A 425 -19.94 -25.61 17.19
C SER A 425 -19.70 -27.02 16.57
N ASN A 426 -18.59 -27.20 15.89
CA ASN A 426 -18.17 -28.45 15.23
C ASN A 426 -19.11 -28.93 14.10
N ARG A 427 -19.92 -28.05 13.52
CA ARG A 427 -20.83 -28.38 12.42
C ARG A 427 -20.70 -27.38 11.30
N LYS A 428 -20.88 -27.84 10.08
CA LYS A 428 -21.05 -26.97 8.91
C LYS A 428 -22.52 -26.61 8.75
N ILE A 429 -22.82 -25.34 8.57
CA ILE A 429 -24.16 -24.83 8.32
C ILE A 429 -24.08 -23.85 7.15
N ASN A 430 -25.12 -23.80 6.33
CA ASN A 430 -25.26 -22.81 5.28
C ASN A 430 -26.14 -21.66 5.77
N ILE A 431 -25.74 -20.45 5.43
CA ILE A 431 -26.44 -19.21 5.79
C ILE A 431 -26.52 -18.36 4.54
N ASP A 432 -27.72 -18.03 4.11
CA ASP A 432 -27.93 -17.13 2.99
C ASP A 432 -27.92 -15.68 3.49
N VAL A 433 -27.01 -14.88 2.97
CA VAL A 433 -26.77 -13.50 3.37
C VAL A 433 -27.03 -12.57 2.21
N VAL A 434 -27.89 -11.58 2.40
CA VAL A 434 -28.05 -10.47 1.45
C VAL A 434 -26.91 -9.50 1.70
N LEU A 435 -26.17 -9.18 0.64
CA LEU A 435 -25.06 -8.25 0.71
C LEU A 435 -25.55 -6.80 0.83
N ASP A 436 -25.03 -6.07 1.80
CA ASP A 436 -25.24 -4.64 1.94
C ASP A 436 -24.32 -3.86 0.98
N GLU A 437 -24.54 -2.56 0.84
CA GLU A 437 -23.55 -1.66 0.26
C GLU A 437 -22.51 -1.30 1.31
N ALA A 438 -21.22 -1.38 0.93
CA ALA A 438 -20.11 -0.94 1.78
C ALA A 438 -20.11 0.59 1.85
N THR A 439 -20.69 1.16 2.88
CA THR A 439 -20.51 2.57 3.25
C THR A 439 -19.25 2.70 4.09
N GLY A 440 -18.63 3.88 4.18
CA GLY A 440 -17.31 4.06 4.82
C GLY A 440 -17.13 3.47 6.23
N GLU A 441 -18.23 3.15 6.93
CA GLU A 441 -18.24 2.51 8.25
C GLU A 441 -18.29 0.97 8.22
N THR A 442 -18.62 0.36 7.06
CA THR A 442 -18.89 -1.09 6.95
C THR A 442 -17.82 -1.90 6.22
N ALA A 443 -16.70 -1.29 5.85
CA ALA A 443 -15.59 -2.00 5.24
C ALA A 443 -15.04 -3.03 6.24
N VAL A 444 -14.93 -4.31 5.79
CA VAL A 444 -14.31 -5.38 6.58
C VAL A 444 -12.87 -4.98 6.87
N THR A 445 -12.59 -4.59 8.11
CA THR A 445 -11.24 -4.27 8.56
C THR A 445 -10.68 -5.44 9.33
N GLU A 446 -9.52 -5.93 8.91
CA GLU A 446 -8.70 -6.81 9.75
C GLU A 446 -8.17 -5.97 10.92
N ASN A 447 -8.70 -6.17 12.12
CA ASN A 447 -8.07 -5.64 13.31
C ASN A 447 -6.84 -6.49 13.62
N ASN A 448 -5.69 -6.06 13.10
CA ASN A 448 -4.37 -6.59 13.48
C ASN A 448 -4.01 -6.16 14.91
N ASP A 449 -4.79 -6.59 15.87
CA ASP A 449 -4.44 -6.47 17.29
C ASP A 449 -3.49 -7.63 17.70
N THR A 450 -2.27 -7.60 17.16
CA THR A 450 -1.20 -8.53 17.53
C THR A 450 -0.52 -8.17 18.87
N ARG A 451 -1.12 -7.30 19.68
CA ARG A 451 -0.55 -6.93 20.99
C ARG A 451 -1.47 -7.35 22.13
N ARG A 452 -1.48 -8.65 22.43
CA ARG A 452 -1.76 -9.20 23.80
C ARG A 452 -1.76 -10.73 23.77
N SER A 453 -0.59 -11.33 23.57
CA SER A 453 -0.40 -12.76 23.91
C SER A 453 0.80 -13.00 24.82
N SER A 454 1.31 -11.99 25.54
CA SER A 454 2.38 -12.16 26.52
C SER A 454 1.92 -12.26 27.98
N ASP A 455 0.61 -12.12 28.26
CA ASP A 455 0.13 -12.09 29.66
C ASP A 455 -0.69 -13.31 30.12
N TYR A 456 -0.61 -14.43 29.39
CA TYR A 456 -1.27 -15.69 29.80
C TYR A 456 -0.30 -16.85 30.08
N TYR A 457 0.91 -16.56 30.56
CA TYR A 457 1.79 -17.59 31.12
C TYR A 457 2.47 -17.03 32.38
N ASN A 458 1.73 -16.86 33.45
CA ASN A 458 2.17 -16.92 34.84
C ASN A 458 0.94 -17.11 35.71
N ASP A 459 0.57 -18.37 35.95
CA ASP A 459 0.10 -18.96 37.18
C ASP A 459 0.18 -20.49 37.03
#